data_b167c69bb9534b68ef78424596f73df2
#
_entry.id   b167c69bb9534b68ef78424596f73df2
#
_cell.length_a   1.000
_cell.length_b   1.000
_cell.length_c   1.000
_cell.angle_alpha   90.00
_cell.angle_beta   90.00
_cell.angle_gamma   90.00
#
_symmetry.space_group_name_H-M   'P 1'
#
loop_
_entity.id
_entity.type
_entity.pdbx_description
1 polymer ?
#
loop_
_entity_poly.entity_id
_entity_poly.type
_entity_poly.pdbx_seq_one_letter_code
_entity_poly.pdbx_strand_id
1 'polypeptide(L)'
;PQLNCHNPAVQDALLGVAKFWLDRGVAGFRIDALNHAMHDPLLRDNPPAPQDGKLRTRPYDFQTQRYNQSHPDLLTFIERLQALIASYPDTYSLAEVGGLNAGVEMKAFTQGPARLNSAYGFDFLYAESLTPARVAATQEFWPDEPGMGWPSWAFENHDAPRAVSRWCPVELGPGHRDAFARMK
;
A
#
# COMPACT_ATOMS: atom_id res chain seq x y z
N PRO A 1 15.09 9.69 3.50
CA PRO A 1 15.54 9.15 4.81
C PRO A 1 14.39 8.43 5.49
N GLN A 2 14.66 7.29 6.11
CA GLN A 2 13.71 6.51 6.88
C GLN A 2 14.03 6.67 8.37
N LEU A 3 12.99 6.60 9.21
CA LEU A 3 13.19 6.47 10.65
C LEU A 3 13.69 5.07 10.97
N ASN A 4 14.53 4.95 11.98
CA ASN A 4 15.03 3.63 12.42
C ASN A 4 13.98 2.93 13.29
N CYS A 5 12.98 2.32 12.67
CA CYS A 5 11.93 1.57 13.36
C CYS A 5 12.43 0.24 14.00
N HIS A 6 13.70 -0.15 13.83
CA HIS A 6 14.30 -1.21 14.65
C HIS A 6 14.57 -0.75 16.10
N ASN A 7 14.66 0.56 16.32
CA ASN A 7 14.82 1.11 17.65
C ASN A 7 13.45 1.20 18.36
N PRO A 8 13.23 0.51 19.50
CA PRO A 8 11.97 0.56 20.23
C PRO A 8 11.56 1.98 20.64
N ALA A 9 12.48 2.86 20.98
CA ALA A 9 12.19 4.24 21.36
C ALA A 9 11.61 5.05 20.18
N VAL A 10 12.02 4.75 18.93
CA VAL A 10 11.44 5.34 17.71
C VAL A 10 10.03 4.82 17.50
N GLN A 11 9.81 3.52 17.68
CA GLN A 11 8.45 2.95 17.62
C GLN A 11 7.54 3.58 18.67
N ASP A 12 8.00 3.73 19.92
CA ASP A 12 7.24 4.37 21.01
C ASP A 12 6.88 5.82 20.67
N ALA A 13 7.81 6.57 20.10
CA ALA A 13 7.56 7.93 19.65
C ALA A 13 6.49 8.00 18.54
N LEU A 14 6.56 7.10 17.55
CA LEU A 14 5.56 7.01 16.48
C LEU A 14 4.18 6.62 17.01
N LEU A 15 4.12 5.65 17.92
CA LEU A 15 2.87 5.29 18.61
C LEU A 15 2.33 6.44 19.44
N GLY A 16 3.21 7.24 20.07
CA GLY A 16 2.84 8.48 20.76
C GLY A 16 2.18 9.50 19.84
N VAL A 17 2.66 9.65 18.60
CA VAL A 17 2.03 10.50 17.58
C VAL A 17 0.64 9.98 17.21
N ALA A 18 0.51 8.67 16.97
CA ALA A 18 -0.79 8.07 16.68
C ALA A 18 -1.76 8.27 17.86
N LYS A 19 -1.32 8.00 19.09
CA LYS A 19 -2.11 8.24 20.31
C LYS A 19 -2.58 9.68 20.43
N PHE A 20 -1.71 10.66 20.17
CA PHE A 20 -2.04 12.08 20.21
C PHE A 20 -3.25 12.43 19.33
N TRP A 21 -3.34 11.83 18.15
CA TRP A 21 -4.45 12.07 17.24
C TRP A 21 -5.71 11.28 17.62
N LEU A 22 -5.56 10.04 18.07
CA LEU A 22 -6.68 9.23 18.57
C LEU A 22 -7.34 9.89 19.77
N ASP A 23 -6.56 10.44 20.71
CA ASP A 23 -7.07 11.20 21.87
C ASP A 23 -7.89 12.45 21.45
N ARG A 24 -7.73 12.92 20.21
CA ARG A 24 -8.47 14.06 19.62
C ARG A 24 -9.68 13.63 18.77
N GLY A 25 -9.99 12.34 18.76
CA GLY A 25 -11.18 11.82 18.09
C GLY A 25 -10.98 11.48 16.60
N VAL A 26 -9.73 11.30 16.15
CA VAL A 26 -9.50 10.76 14.81
C VAL A 26 -9.96 9.30 14.77
N ALA A 27 -10.77 8.95 13.76
CA ALA A 27 -11.37 7.62 13.60
C ALA A 27 -10.42 6.58 12.98
N GLY A 28 -9.11 6.82 13.00
CA GLY A 28 -8.09 5.90 12.51
C GLY A 28 -7.11 6.53 11.54
N PHE A 29 -6.38 5.70 10.79
CA PHE A 29 -5.27 6.17 9.95
C PHE A 29 -5.23 5.47 8.59
N ARG A 30 -4.96 6.23 7.56
CA ARG A 30 -4.32 5.74 6.34
C ARG A 30 -2.81 5.93 6.51
N ILE A 31 -2.09 4.83 6.46
CA ILE A 31 -0.65 4.80 6.73
C ILE A 31 0.06 4.75 5.38
N ASP A 32 0.81 5.81 5.11
CA ASP A 32 1.53 6.01 3.87
C ASP A 32 2.71 5.05 3.75
N ALA A 33 2.89 4.45 2.57
CA ALA A 33 4.04 3.62 2.19
C ALA A 33 4.56 2.71 3.32
N LEU A 34 3.65 2.01 4.03
CA LEU A 34 3.97 1.30 5.28
C LEU A 34 5.10 0.28 5.12
N ASN A 35 5.21 -0.39 3.98
CA ASN A 35 6.27 -1.35 3.74
C ASN A 35 7.69 -0.74 3.74
N HIS A 36 7.79 0.59 3.61
CA HIS A 36 9.06 1.32 3.75
C HIS A 36 9.40 1.72 5.18
N ALA A 37 8.58 1.40 6.18
CA ALA A 37 8.83 1.80 7.56
C ALA A 37 10.05 1.11 8.19
N MET A 38 10.44 -0.06 7.70
CA MET A 38 11.64 -0.77 8.15
C MET A 38 12.54 -1.16 6.98
N HIS A 39 13.82 -0.84 7.14
CA HIS A 39 14.91 -1.18 6.22
C HIS A 39 15.78 -2.30 6.77
N ASP A 40 16.72 -2.80 5.99
CA ASP A 40 17.72 -3.74 6.45
C ASP A 40 18.61 -3.13 7.55
N PRO A 41 18.71 -3.73 8.75
CA PRO A 41 19.48 -3.16 9.86
C PRO A 41 20.99 -3.14 9.58
N LEU A 42 21.47 -3.92 8.62
CA LEU A 42 22.88 -3.92 8.20
C LEU A 42 23.19 -2.81 7.19
N LEU A 43 22.18 -2.03 6.76
CA LEU A 43 22.31 -0.93 5.81
C LEU A 43 22.97 -1.35 4.49
N ARG A 44 22.69 -2.57 4.02
CA ARG A 44 23.24 -3.06 2.76
C ARG A 44 22.66 -2.27 1.58
N ASP A 45 23.51 -2.06 0.57
CA ASP A 45 23.05 -1.44 -0.67
C ASP A 45 22.08 -2.35 -1.43
N ASN A 46 21.07 -1.75 -2.04
CA ASN A 46 20.16 -2.47 -2.92
C ASN A 46 20.94 -3.00 -4.15
N PRO A 47 20.66 -4.22 -4.60
CA PRO A 47 21.27 -4.75 -5.81
C PRO A 47 20.79 -3.95 -7.05
N PRO A 48 21.58 -3.92 -8.12
CA PRO A 48 21.18 -3.27 -9.37
C PRO A 48 19.91 -3.90 -9.92
N ALA A 49 19.10 -3.08 -10.60
CA ALA A 49 17.91 -3.55 -11.29
C ALA A 49 18.28 -4.51 -12.44
N PRO A 50 17.42 -5.48 -12.78
CA PRO A 50 17.64 -6.38 -13.91
C PRO A 50 17.83 -5.63 -15.22
N GLN A 51 18.66 -6.17 -16.11
CA GLN A 51 18.80 -5.67 -17.48
C GLN A 51 17.68 -6.24 -18.36
N ASP A 52 16.47 -5.75 -18.17
CA ASP A 52 15.25 -6.21 -18.84
C ASP A 52 14.80 -5.33 -20.01
N GLY A 53 15.68 -4.43 -20.45
CA GLY A 53 15.42 -3.51 -21.57
C GLY A 53 14.45 -2.37 -21.25
N LYS A 54 13.93 -2.28 -20.01
CA LYS A 54 13.03 -1.17 -19.62
C LYS A 54 13.77 0.14 -19.50
N LEU A 55 13.18 1.20 -20.04
CA LEU A 55 13.70 2.55 -19.86
C LEU A 55 13.52 2.97 -18.40
N ARG A 56 14.62 3.26 -17.71
CA ARG A 56 14.65 3.78 -16.34
C ARG A 56 15.14 5.22 -16.36
N THR A 57 14.42 6.11 -15.72
CA THR A 57 14.71 7.54 -15.72
C THR A 57 15.00 8.11 -14.33
N ARG A 58 14.62 7.39 -13.28
CA ARG A 58 14.84 7.81 -11.90
C ARG A 58 15.93 6.96 -11.24
N PRO A 59 16.82 7.54 -10.42
CA PRO A 59 17.83 6.77 -9.68
C PRO A 59 17.26 5.59 -8.89
N TYR A 60 16.06 5.73 -8.35
CA TYR A 60 15.32 4.68 -7.63
C TYR A 60 15.09 3.43 -8.50
N ASP A 61 14.81 3.60 -9.79
CA ASP A 61 14.44 2.51 -10.69
C ASP A 61 15.67 1.70 -11.18
N PHE A 62 16.90 2.20 -10.96
CA PHE A 62 18.13 1.47 -11.29
C PHE A 62 18.54 0.43 -10.24
N GLN A 63 17.76 0.29 -9.17
CA GLN A 63 17.99 -0.65 -8.09
C GLN A 63 16.77 -1.54 -7.90
N THR A 64 17.02 -2.78 -7.47
CA THR A 64 15.95 -3.65 -6.94
C THR A 64 15.75 -3.30 -5.47
N GLN A 65 14.56 -2.85 -5.12
CA GLN A 65 14.21 -2.39 -3.78
C GLN A 65 14.10 -3.57 -2.82
N ARG A 66 15.22 -4.04 -2.30
CA ARG A 66 15.32 -5.25 -1.47
C ARG A 66 15.60 -4.95 0.00
N TYR A 67 16.43 -3.95 0.27
CA TYR A 67 16.95 -3.70 1.61
C TYR A 67 16.40 -2.42 2.24
N ASN A 68 15.65 -1.63 1.51
CA ASN A 68 15.06 -0.38 1.97
C ASN A 68 13.55 -0.48 2.26
N GLN A 69 12.98 -1.68 2.19
CA GLN A 69 11.55 -1.92 2.43
C GLN A 69 11.29 -3.38 2.82
N SER A 70 10.08 -3.66 3.28
CA SER A 70 9.52 -5.02 3.42
C SER A 70 10.29 -5.90 4.40
N HIS A 71 10.89 -5.30 5.44
CA HIS A 71 11.59 -6.07 6.46
C HIS A 71 10.58 -6.89 7.28
N PRO A 72 10.84 -8.19 7.56
CA PRO A 72 9.88 -9.06 8.27
C PRO A 72 9.52 -8.57 9.67
N ASP A 73 10.40 -7.91 10.39
CA ASP A 73 10.14 -7.36 11.72
C ASP A 73 9.10 -6.22 11.71
N LEU A 74 8.78 -5.68 10.52
CA LEU A 74 7.72 -4.68 10.39
C LEU A 74 6.37 -5.20 10.93
N LEU A 75 6.12 -6.50 10.82
CA LEU A 75 4.89 -7.10 11.32
C LEU A 75 4.71 -6.91 12.83
N THR A 76 5.78 -6.95 13.60
CA THR A 76 5.73 -6.68 15.05
C THR A 76 5.33 -5.23 15.34
N PHE A 77 5.84 -4.27 14.56
CA PHE A 77 5.43 -2.87 14.70
C PHE A 77 3.97 -2.67 14.30
N ILE A 78 3.51 -3.33 13.23
CA ILE A 78 2.10 -3.31 12.81
C ILE A 78 1.18 -3.81 13.93
N GLU A 79 1.55 -4.90 14.61
CA GLU A 79 0.78 -5.42 15.75
C GLU A 79 0.66 -4.41 16.89
N ARG A 80 1.76 -3.74 17.22
CA ARG A 80 1.76 -2.68 18.25
C ARG A 80 0.87 -1.50 17.85
N LEU A 81 0.95 -1.06 16.60
CA LEU A 81 0.15 0.02 16.05
C LEU A 81 -1.34 -0.35 16.04
N GLN A 82 -1.68 -1.55 15.57
CA GLN A 82 -3.06 -2.01 15.54
C GLN A 82 -3.63 -2.18 16.94
N ALA A 83 -2.86 -2.68 17.89
CA ALA A 83 -3.28 -2.77 19.29
C ALA A 83 -3.62 -1.40 19.88
N LEU A 84 -2.83 -0.36 19.55
CA LEU A 84 -3.15 1.01 19.94
C LEU A 84 -4.42 1.50 19.27
N ILE A 85 -4.56 1.37 17.95
CA ILE A 85 -5.74 1.84 17.21
C ILE A 85 -7.00 1.13 17.73
N ALA A 86 -6.97 -0.19 17.88
CA ALA A 86 -8.11 -0.98 18.35
C ALA A 86 -8.50 -0.70 19.82
N SER A 87 -7.67 -0.01 20.59
CA SER A 87 -8.02 0.41 21.95
C SER A 87 -8.98 1.62 21.98
N TYR A 88 -9.25 2.24 20.83
CA TYR A 88 -10.23 3.31 20.66
C TYR A 88 -11.46 2.80 19.91
N PRO A 89 -12.68 3.22 20.30
CA PRO A 89 -13.91 2.78 19.64
C PRO A 89 -14.00 3.36 18.21
N ASP A 90 -14.66 2.60 17.34
CA ASP A 90 -15.03 3.03 15.99
C ASP A 90 -13.84 3.51 15.13
N THR A 91 -12.67 2.88 15.30
CA THR A 91 -11.46 3.22 14.55
C THR A 91 -11.16 2.23 13.44
N TYR A 92 -10.46 2.70 12.40
CA TYR A 92 -10.08 1.90 11.25
C TYR A 92 -8.63 2.17 10.82
N SER A 93 -7.95 1.13 10.38
CA SER A 93 -6.58 1.22 9.88
C SER A 93 -6.47 0.73 8.44
N LEU A 94 -5.84 1.52 7.59
CA LEU A 94 -5.62 1.24 6.18
C LEU A 94 -4.16 1.51 5.81
N ALA A 95 -3.46 0.50 5.27
CA ALA A 95 -2.09 0.67 4.78
C ALA A 95 -2.05 0.89 3.27
N GLU A 96 -1.15 1.75 2.83
CA GLU A 96 -0.68 1.78 1.46
C GLU A 96 0.54 0.88 1.32
N VAL A 97 0.50 -0.01 0.32
CA VAL A 97 1.55 -1.00 0.08
C VAL A 97 1.93 -0.99 -1.40
N GLY A 98 3.14 -0.53 -1.69
CA GLY A 98 3.71 -0.55 -3.03
C GLY A 98 4.79 -1.63 -3.17
N GLY A 99 5.38 -1.73 -4.37
CA GLY A 99 6.53 -2.61 -4.63
C GLY A 99 6.18 -3.95 -5.28
N LEU A 100 7.20 -4.80 -5.42
CA LEU A 100 7.12 -6.03 -6.22
C LEU A 100 6.22 -7.11 -5.60
N ASN A 101 6.08 -7.13 -4.28
CA ASN A 101 5.35 -8.15 -3.54
C ASN A 101 4.12 -7.56 -2.81
N ALA A 102 3.58 -6.46 -3.32
CA ALA A 102 2.52 -5.71 -2.65
C ALA A 102 1.35 -6.58 -2.18
N GLY A 103 0.86 -7.49 -3.01
CA GLY A 103 -0.24 -8.36 -2.64
C GLY A 103 0.10 -9.33 -1.49
N VAL A 104 1.31 -9.90 -1.47
CA VAL A 104 1.76 -10.77 -0.37
C VAL A 104 1.86 -9.96 0.92
N GLU A 105 2.39 -8.74 0.86
CA GLU A 105 2.52 -7.84 2.00
C GLU A 105 1.16 -7.36 2.50
N MET A 106 0.24 -7.00 1.59
CA MET A 106 -1.14 -6.65 1.96
C MET A 106 -1.80 -7.75 2.78
N LYS A 107 -1.65 -9.03 2.37
CA LYS A 107 -2.14 -10.18 3.14
C LYS A 107 -1.49 -10.25 4.50
N ALA A 108 -0.14 -10.20 4.55
CA ALA A 108 0.60 -10.28 5.81
C ALA A 108 0.24 -9.14 6.77
N PHE A 109 -0.05 -7.93 6.25
CA PHE A 109 -0.41 -6.76 7.06
C PHE A 109 -1.84 -6.78 7.58
N THR A 110 -2.70 -7.62 7.01
CA THR A 110 -4.14 -7.65 7.33
C THR A 110 -4.64 -9.01 7.83
N GLN A 111 -3.83 -10.07 7.76
CA GLN A 111 -4.24 -11.41 8.14
C GLN A 111 -4.23 -11.59 9.67
N GLY A 112 -5.40 -11.87 10.24
CA GLY A 112 -5.58 -12.17 11.64
C GLY A 112 -5.94 -10.94 12.50
N PRO A 113 -6.34 -11.18 13.77
CA PRO A 113 -6.95 -10.15 14.61
C PRO A 113 -5.99 -9.08 15.11
N ALA A 114 -4.68 -9.34 15.08
CA ALA A 114 -3.66 -8.40 15.54
C ALA A 114 -3.11 -7.52 14.40
N ARG A 115 -3.67 -7.62 13.19
CA ARG A 115 -3.23 -6.91 12.00
C ARG A 115 -4.16 -5.76 11.67
N LEU A 116 -3.77 -4.95 10.67
CA LEU A 116 -4.57 -3.82 10.21
C LEU A 116 -5.92 -4.28 9.63
N ASN A 117 -6.89 -3.39 9.64
CA ASN A 117 -8.21 -3.70 9.10
C ASN A 117 -8.17 -3.92 7.58
N SER A 118 -7.37 -3.14 6.85
CA SER A 118 -7.25 -3.25 5.41
C SER A 118 -5.89 -2.77 4.90
N ALA A 119 -5.56 -3.13 3.66
CA ALA A 119 -4.44 -2.59 2.93
C ALA A 119 -4.81 -2.46 1.45
N TYR A 120 -4.21 -1.50 0.74
CA TYR A 120 -4.37 -1.36 -0.70
C TYR A 120 -3.03 -1.32 -1.41
N GLY A 121 -3.01 -1.91 -2.59
CA GLY A 121 -1.89 -1.88 -3.53
C GLY A 121 -2.21 -1.09 -4.78
N PHE A 122 -1.33 -1.17 -5.77
CA PHE A 122 -1.38 -0.35 -6.97
C PHE A 122 -1.83 -1.11 -8.23
N ASP A 123 -2.42 -2.31 -8.08
CA ASP A 123 -2.80 -3.17 -9.21
C ASP A 123 -3.71 -2.46 -10.22
N PHE A 124 -4.69 -1.68 -9.74
CA PHE A 124 -5.55 -0.87 -10.60
C PHE A 124 -5.00 0.53 -10.84
N LEU A 125 -4.26 1.08 -9.89
CA LEU A 125 -3.79 2.46 -9.94
C LEU A 125 -2.89 2.74 -11.15
N TYR A 126 -2.03 1.78 -11.51
CA TYR A 126 -1.12 1.86 -12.65
C TYR A 126 -1.48 0.91 -13.79
N ALA A 127 -2.68 0.33 -13.77
CA ALA A 127 -3.15 -0.48 -14.87
C ALA A 127 -3.37 0.36 -16.14
N GLU A 128 -2.90 -0.13 -17.28
CA GLU A 128 -3.10 0.54 -18.58
C GLU A 128 -4.57 0.50 -19.02
N SER A 129 -5.29 -0.55 -18.60
CA SER A 129 -6.70 -0.72 -18.91
C SER A 129 -7.42 -1.47 -17.79
N LEU A 130 -8.71 -1.19 -17.61
CA LEU A 130 -9.59 -1.95 -16.75
C LEU A 130 -10.35 -2.96 -17.60
N THR A 131 -10.03 -4.24 -17.41
CA THR A 131 -10.71 -5.34 -18.09
C THR A 131 -11.31 -6.32 -17.09
N PRO A 132 -12.40 -7.05 -17.45
CA PRO A 132 -12.95 -8.10 -16.59
C PRO A 132 -11.90 -9.15 -16.18
N ALA A 133 -11.02 -9.53 -17.10
CA ALA A 133 -9.95 -10.49 -16.82
C ALA A 133 -8.96 -9.97 -15.74
N ARG A 134 -8.59 -8.68 -15.79
CA ARG A 134 -7.74 -8.07 -14.76
C ARG A 134 -8.44 -8.05 -13.40
N VAL A 135 -9.72 -7.68 -13.38
CA VAL A 135 -10.51 -7.68 -12.13
C VAL A 135 -10.56 -9.09 -11.55
N ALA A 136 -10.86 -10.10 -12.36
CA ALA A 136 -10.89 -11.49 -11.92
C ALA A 136 -9.54 -11.95 -11.36
N ALA A 137 -8.44 -11.73 -12.08
CA ALA A 137 -7.10 -12.11 -11.63
C ALA A 137 -6.70 -11.43 -10.31
N THR A 138 -7.08 -10.16 -10.12
CA THR A 138 -6.83 -9.43 -8.87
C THR A 138 -7.65 -10.01 -7.71
N GLN A 139 -8.89 -10.44 -7.96
CA GLN A 139 -9.73 -11.09 -6.95
C GLN A 139 -9.26 -12.51 -6.63
N GLU A 140 -8.83 -13.30 -7.60
CA GLU A 140 -8.28 -14.65 -7.41
C GLU A 140 -7.06 -14.63 -6.48
N PHE A 141 -6.27 -13.58 -6.52
CA PHE A 141 -5.14 -13.41 -5.61
C PHE A 141 -5.57 -13.28 -4.13
N TRP A 142 -6.84 -12.90 -3.88
CA TRP A 142 -7.39 -12.72 -2.54
C TRP A 142 -8.54 -13.71 -2.29
N PRO A 143 -8.25 -14.97 -1.96
CA PRO A 143 -9.27 -15.97 -1.72
C PRO A 143 -10.11 -15.59 -0.48
N ASP A 144 -11.40 -15.93 -0.53
CA ASP A 144 -12.33 -15.76 0.58
C ASP A 144 -12.12 -16.89 1.61
N GLU A 145 -11.08 -16.76 2.40
CA GLU A 145 -10.74 -17.71 3.47
C GLU A 145 -10.87 -17.05 4.85
N PRO A 146 -11.35 -17.77 5.87
CA PRO A 146 -11.43 -17.25 7.24
C PRO A 146 -10.06 -16.76 7.75
N GLY A 147 -10.03 -15.56 8.32
CA GLY A 147 -8.82 -14.95 8.87
C GLY A 147 -7.93 -14.26 7.85
N MET A 148 -8.23 -14.33 6.55
CA MET A 148 -7.64 -13.45 5.56
C MET A 148 -8.15 -12.03 5.79
N GLY A 149 -7.26 -11.04 5.71
CA GLY A 149 -7.67 -9.65 5.83
C GLY A 149 -8.51 -9.17 4.63
N TRP A 150 -8.88 -7.91 4.64
CA TRP A 150 -9.65 -7.30 3.56
C TRP A 150 -8.77 -6.52 2.61
N PRO A 151 -8.79 -6.81 1.29
CA PRO A 151 -8.16 -5.96 0.30
C PRO A 151 -8.95 -4.67 0.15
N SER A 152 -8.25 -3.59 -0.14
CA SER A 152 -8.83 -2.36 -0.63
C SER A 152 -8.30 -2.08 -2.02
N TRP A 153 -9.16 -1.66 -2.93
CA TRP A 153 -8.81 -1.47 -4.33
C TRP A 153 -8.86 0.00 -4.69
N ALA A 154 -7.70 0.60 -4.96
CA ALA A 154 -7.58 1.99 -5.35
C ALA A 154 -7.52 2.11 -6.88
N PHE A 155 -8.58 2.67 -7.47
CA PHE A 155 -8.58 3.03 -8.90
C PHE A 155 -7.87 4.36 -9.15
N GLU A 156 -7.88 5.24 -8.17
CA GLU A 156 -7.29 6.58 -8.22
C GLU A 156 -6.67 6.95 -6.88
N ASN A 157 -5.67 7.81 -6.94
CA ASN A 157 -5.16 8.55 -5.79
C ASN A 157 -4.60 9.90 -6.25
N HIS A 158 -3.97 10.65 -5.35
CA HIS A 158 -3.39 11.97 -5.64
C HIS A 158 -2.09 11.89 -6.46
N ASP A 159 -1.47 10.70 -6.59
CA ASP A 159 -0.19 10.48 -7.29
C ASP A 159 -0.37 9.97 -8.73
N ALA A 160 -1.58 9.56 -9.12
CA ALA A 160 -1.85 9.01 -10.43
C ALA A 160 -2.86 9.86 -11.22
N PRO A 161 -2.76 9.89 -12.56
CA PRO A 161 -3.82 10.46 -13.38
C PRO A 161 -5.16 9.80 -13.10
N ARG A 162 -6.26 10.55 -13.24
CA ARG A 162 -7.61 10.03 -13.01
C ARG A 162 -7.90 8.79 -13.86
N ALA A 163 -8.65 7.83 -13.31
CA ALA A 163 -8.98 6.57 -13.97
C ALA A 163 -9.63 6.80 -15.33
N VAL A 164 -10.56 7.76 -15.42
CA VAL A 164 -11.19 8.16 -16.70
C VAL A 164 -10.14 8.60 -17.73
N SER A 165 -9.17 9.40 -17.32
CA SER A 165 -8.09 9.86 -18.23
C SER A 165 -7.17 8.74 -18.67
N ARG A 166 -6.94 7.73 -17.81
CA ARG A 166 -6.07 6.60 -18.11
C ARG A 166 -6.74 5.52 -18.97
N TRP A 167 -8.01 5.25 -18.72
CA TRP A 167 -8.71 4.09 -19.29
C TRP A 167 -9.65 4.43 -20.43
N CYS A 168 -9.90 5.74 -20.66
CA CYS A 168 -10.71 6.16 -21.80
C CYS A 168 -9.80 6.61 -22.95
N PRO A 169 -10.00 6.08 -24.17
CA PRO A 169 -9.21 6.49 -25.34
C PRO A 169 -9.35 8.00 -25.60
N VAL A 170 -8.24 8.66 -25.86
CA VAL A 170 -8.16 10.10 -26.16
C VAL A 170 -8.97 10.49 -27.41
N GLU A 171 -9.29 9.53 -28.25
CA GLU A 171 -10.06 9.70 -29.52
C GLU A 171 -11.55 10.00 -29.32
N LEU A 172 -12.05 9.94 -28.10
CA LEU A 172 -13.45 10.28 -27.80
C LEU A 172 -13.68 11.79 -27.69
N GLY A 173 -13.14 12.61 -28.58
CA GLY A 173 -13.48 14.03 -28.77
C GLY A 173 -13.97 14.82 -27.54
N PRO A 174 -14.48 16.06 -27.66
CA PRO A 174 -14.85 16.91 -26.52
C PRO A 174 -16.05 16.44 -25.66
N GLY A 175 -16.49 15.18 -25.80
CA GLY A 175 -17.58 14.56 -25.04
C GLY A 175 -17.11 13.61 -23.90
N HIS A 176 -15.99 13.85 -23.25
CA HIS A 176 -15.43 12.96 -22.18
C HIS A 176 -16.41 12.59 -21.06
N ARG A 177 -17.48 13.33 -20.85
CA ARG A 177 -18.53 12.97 -19.88
C ARG A 177 -19.21 11.64 -20.21
N ASP A 178 -19.27 11.27 -21.49
CA ASP A 178 -19.86 10.02 -21.95
C ASP A 178 -18.94 8.81 -21.72
N ALA A 179 -17.63 9.01 -21.60
CA ALA A 179 -16.69 7.95 -21.29
C ALA A 179 -16.91 7.38 -19.89
N PHE A 180 -17.18 8.24 -18.91
CA PHE A 180 -17.54 7.81 -17.55
C PHE A 180 -18.87 7.04 -17.51
N ALA A 181 -19.84 7.45 -18.31
CA ALA A 181 -21.12 6.74 -18.46
C ALA A 181 -20.95 5.35 -19.08
N ARG A 182 -19.92 5.13 -19.92
CA ARG A 182 -19.61 3.83 -20.54
C ARG A 182 -18.77 2.92 -19.65
N MET A 183 -18.14 3.44 -18.59
CA MET A 183 -17.46 2.65 -17.56
C MET A 183 -18.42 2.07 -16.52
N LYS A 184 -19.67 2.51 -16.50
CA LYS A 184 -20.74 1.94 -15.68
C LYS A 184 -21.37 0.74 -16.39
#